data_e24e746094349979c88b095886ea3625
#
_entry.id   e24e746094349979c88b095886ea3625
#
_cell.length_a   1.000
_cell.length_b   1.000
_cell.length_c   1.000
_cell.angle_alpha   90.00
_cell.angle_beta   90.00
_cell.angle_gamma   90.00
#
_symmetry.space_group_name_H-M   'P 1'
#
loop_
_entity.id
_entity.type
_entity.pdbx_description
1 polymer ?
#
loop_
_entity_poly.entity_id
_entity_poly.type
_entity_poly.pdbx_seq_one_letter_code
_entity_poly.pdbx_strand_id
1 'polypeptide(L)'
;MVATDSAGWSCAVCGTYVDIATPLVWRCPHASETDPHHALRFVQGVAPFRGTEDSNPFVAFQPYLAWDRFAAANGMTEAARTALIRDLDNEIAGVAGIGFHITPFDRADALSDALGFSEDGGVWVKDETSNVAGSHKARHLMTILLQLLTVESLGIAPWNNTADRPTLAIASCGNAAYAAATLAAAVKWPLRVFVPPHADPVVITGLRQLRAEIVECPRRAAEPAGDPCMHRFREAVVAGAIPFTVQGTENVWCLDGGRTIGWEMARHLEENVVGPPLDRLFVQVGAGALAASAIDGFRMSGVTPQLHAVQTESCAPLARAYTKLRALGGPNSAAAHWSECMWPWEHVGSSAADGILDDETYDWIPVVRAMNEGSGGPIVVTEARVREANDLCRATTEINASHTGTAGLAGLLEARDRIDPGERVAVIFSGVSRAVQ
;
A
#
# COMPACT_ATOMS: atom_id res chain seq x y z
N MET A 1 16.50 -18.97 17.11
CA MET A 1 17.30 -17.76 16.80
C MET A 1 17.65 -17.87 15.31
N VAL A 2 17.08 -17.02 14.48
CA VAL A 2 17.48 -16.90 13.06
C VAL A 2 18.87 -16.25 13.06
N ALA A 3 19.80 -16.77 12.27
CA ALA A 3 21.13 -16.19 12.13
C ALA A 3 21.01 -14.70 11.74
N THR A 4 21.82 -13.84 12.32
CA THR A 4 21.77 -12.37 12.19
C THR A 4 21.97 -11.83 10.77
N ASP A 5 22.23 -12.72 9.78
CA ASP A 5 22.48 -12.37 8.37
C ASP A 5 21.42 -12.90 7.38
N SER A 6 20.41 -13.62 7.83
CA SER A 6 19.39 -14.18 6.93
C SER A 6 18.20 -13.25 6.76
N ALA A 7 17.96 -12.77 5.53
CA ALA A 7 16.73 -12.08 5.14
C ALA A 7 15.69 -13.10 4.66
N GLY A 8 14.40 -12.82 4.90
CA GLY A 8 13.32 -13.69 4.43
C GLY A 8 11.95 -13.22 4.82
N TRP A 9 10.98 -14.07 4.60
CA TRP A 9 9.59 -13.85 4.95
C TRP A 9 9.20 -14.70 6.16
N SER A 10 8.60 -14.10 7.17
CA SER A 10 8.06 -14.81 8.33
C SER A 10 6.55 -14.64 8.42
N CYS A 11 5.81 -15.73 8.53
CA CYS A 11 4.37 -15.65 8.71
C CYS A 11 4.02 -15.20 10.12
N ALA A 12 3.22 -14.15 10.24
CA ALA A 12 2.78 -13.60 11.52
C ALA A 12 1.79 -14.53 12.26
N VAL A 13 1.19 -15.50 11.57
CA VAL A 13 0.19 -16.42 12.11
C VAL A 13 0.80 -17.76 12.49
N CYS A 14 1.41 -18.47 11.55
CA CYS A 14 1.94 -19.82 11.81
C CYS A 14 3.45 -19.86 12.11
N GLY A 15 4.16 -18.72 12.05
CA GLY A 15 5.60 -18.65 12.32
C GLY A 15 6.50 -19.21 11.21
N THR A 16 5.95 -19.75 10.14
CA THR A 16 6.74 -20.30 9.02
C THR A 16 7.68 -19.25 8.47
N TYR A 17 8.94 -19.62 8.30
CA TYR A 17 9.96 -18.82 7.64
C TYR A 17 10.19 -19.31 6.21
N VAL A 18 10.29 -18.39 5.27
CA VAL A 18 10.66 -18.65 3.89
C VAL A 18 11.89 -17.82 3.55
N ASP A 19 12.93 -18.48 3.10
CA ASP A 19 14.19 -17.82 2.71
C ASP A 19 13.94 -16.82 1.58
N ILE A 20 14.63 -15.67 1.63
CA ILE A 20 14.46 -14.60 0.64
C ILE A 20 14.83 -15.07 -0.78
N ALA A 21 15.77 -16.01 -0.92
CA ALA A 21 16.17 -16.54 -2.22
C ALA A 21 15.09 -17.37 -2.92
N THR A 22 14.01 -17.76 -2.21
CA THR A 22 12.94 -18.57 -2.79
C THR A 22 12.15 -17.76 -3.83
N PRO A 23 12.12 -18.18 -5.11
CA PRO A 23 11.42 -17.42 -6.15
C PRO A 23 9.89 -17.60 -6.05
N LEU A 24 9.15 -16.61 -6.55
CA LEU A 24 7.69 -16.65 -6.75
C LEU A 24 6.89 -16.95 -5.49
N VAL A 25 7.37 -16.52 -4.34
CA VAL A 25 6.63 -16.58 -3.07
C VAL A 25 5.72 -15.37 -3.00
N TRP A 26 4.40 -15.60 -3.08
CA TRP A 26 3.40 -14.54 -2.99
C TRP A 26 2.81 -14.44 -1.60
N ARG A 27 2.55 -15.59 -0.98
CA ARG A 27 1.91 -15.73 0.33
C ARG A 27 2.52 -16.88 1.11
N CYS A 28 2.11 -17.03 2.37
CA CYS A 28 2.57 -18.14 3.21
C CYS A 28 2.31 -19.50 2.53
N PRO A 29 3.30 -20.40 2.49
CA PRO A 29 3.12 -21.73 1.89
C PRO A 29 2.04 -22.59 2.56
N HIS A 30 1.69 -22.27 3.82
CA HIS A 30 0.62 -22.96 4.55
C HIS A 30 -0.76 -22.35 4.30
N ALA A 31 -0.86 -21.22 3.62
CA ALA A 31 -2.15 -20.65 3.24
C ALA A 31 -2.87 -21.54 2.22
N SER A 32 -4.15 -21.86 2.46
CA SER A 32 -5.00 -22.68 1.61
C SER A 32 -6.41 -22.09 1.52
N GLU A 33 -7.27 -22.70 0.73
CA GLU A 33 -8.70 -22.30 0.69
C GLU A 33 -9.42 -22.53 2.02
N THR A 34 -9.01 -23.55 2.77
CA THR A 34 -9.58 -23.89 4.08
C THR A 34 -8.89 -23.20 5.24
N ASP A 35 -7.69 -22.63 5.03
CA ASP A 35 -6.93 -21.86 6.00
C ASP A 35 -6.28 -20.64 5.30
N PRO A 36 -7.07 -19.62 4.94
CA PRO A 36 -6.57 -18.48 4.17
C PRO A 36 -5.86 -17.41 5.02
N HIS A 37 -6.01 -17.48 6.35
CA HIS A 37 -5.62 -16.43 7.28
C HIS A 37 -4.13 -16.46 7.63
N HIS A 38 -3.29 -16.11 6.65
CA HIS A 38 -1.85 -16.00 6.79
C HIS A 38 -1.34 -14.66 6.30
N ALA A 39 -0.34 -14.09 6.99
CA ALA A 39 0.30 -12.84 6.59
C ALA A 39 1.81 -12.97 6.70
N LEU A 40 2.51 -12.88 5.59
CA LEU A 40 3.96 -12.79 5.56
C LEU A 40 4.41 -11.37 5.91
N ARG A 41 5.55 -11.27 6.58
CA ARG A 41 6.27 -10.02 6.81
C ARG A 41 7.73 -10.20 6.47
N PHE A 42 8.35 -9.17 5.95
CA PHE A 42 9.79 -9.17 5.72
C PHE A 42 10.54 -9.11 7.04
N VAL A 43 11.56 -9.94 7.17
CA VAL A 43 12.48 -9.96 8.30
C VAL A 43 13.90 -9.92 7.78
N GLN A 44 14.73 -9.03 8.35
CA GLN A 44 16.14 -8.88 8.02
C GLN A 44 16.92 -8.43 9.24
N GLY A 45 18.25 -8.59 9.19
CA GLY A 45 19.15 -7.99 10.19
C GLY A 45 19.06 -6.46 10.18
N VAL A 46 19.29 -5.84 11.33
CA VAL A 46 19.24 -4.37 11.47
C VAL A 46 20.48 -3.79 10.79
N ALA A 47 20.28 -2.98 9.75
CA ALA A 47 21.32 -2.14 9.15
C ALA A 47 21.02 -0.67 9.47
N PRO A 48 22.04 0.21 9.61
CA PRO A 48 21.78 1.64 9.74
C PRO A 48 21.00 2.15 8.54
N PHE A 49 19.90 2.86 8.81
CA PHE A 49 19.08 3.43 7.75
C PHE A 49 19.82 4.63 7.12
N ARG A 50 20.09 4.57 5.82
CA ARG A 50 20.68 5.65 5.01
C ARG A 50 20.26 5.50 3.56
N GLY A 51 19.52 6.46 3.03
CA GLY A 51 19.26 6.57 1.60
C GLY A 51 20.47 7.17 0.85
N THR A 52 20.44 7.10 -0.47
CA THR A 52 21.36 7.86 -1.35
C THR A 52 20.64 9.11 -1.88
N GLU A 53 21.40 10.04 -2.47
CA GLU A 53 20.87 11.28 -3.08
C GLU A 53 20.11 11.05 -4.42
N ASP A 54 19.81 9.81 -4.75
CA ASP A 54 19.10 9.50 -5.99
C ASP A 54 17.65 9.99 -5.94
N SER A 55 17.17 10.55 -7.05
CA SER A 55 15.78 11.02 -7.16
C SER A 55 14.76 9.88 -7.29
N ASN A 56 15.18 8.70 -7.77
CA ASN A 56 14.31 7.53 -7.84
C ASN A 56 14.32 6.78 -6.49
N PRO A 57 13.18 6.65 -5.79
CA PRO A 57 13.13 6.05 -4.45
C PRO A 57 13.57 4.58 -4.41
N PHE A 58 13.39 3.85 -5.50
CA PHE A 58 13.82 2.45 -5.57
C PHE A 58 15.33 2.31 -5.70
N VAL A 59 16.01 3.31 -6.23
CA VAL A 59 17.48 3.39 -6.23
C VAL A 59 17.98 3.99 -4.91
N ALA A 60 17.35 5.10 -4.46
CA ALA A 60 17.74 5.77 -3.21
C ALA A 60 17.73 4.81 -2.00
N PHE A 61 16.76 3.93 -1.94
CA PHE A 61 16.56 3.00 -0.82
C PHE A 61 16.77 1.53 -1.23
N GLN A 62 17.43 1.28 -2.36
CA GLN A 62 17.64 -0.06 -2.90
C GLN A 62 18.09 -1.10 -1.86
N PRO A 63 19.10 -0.86 -0.99
CA PRO A 63 19.60 -1.85 -0.04
C PRO A 63 18.59 -2.31 1.02
N TYR A 64 17.50 -1.59 1.19
CA TYR A 64 16.45 -1.90 2.19
C TYR A 64 15.26 -2.64 1.59
N LEU A 65 15.17 -2.73 0.25
CA LEU A 65 14.14 -3.49 -0.43
C LEU A 65 14.34 -5.00 -0.21
N ALA A 66 13.27 -5.70 0.10
CA ALA A 66 13.26 -7.17 0.11
C ALA A 66 13.63 -7.72 -1.27
N TRP A 67 13.19 -7.05 -2.34
CA TRP A 67 13.57 -7.37 -3.70
C TRP A 67 15.09 -7.33 -3.92
N ASP A 68 15.80 -6.32 -3.41
CA ASP A 68 17.26 -6.24 -3.56
C ASP A 68 17.96 -7.41 -2.89
N ARG A 69 17.47 -7.81 -1.70
CA ARG A 69 17.97 -9.00 -1.00
C ARG A 69 17.71 -10.30 -1.77
N PHE A 70 16.50 -10.42 -2.35
CA PHE A 70 16.15 -11.55 -3.21
C PHE A 70 17.08 -11.64 -4.44
N ALA A 71 17.25 -10.55 -5.16
CA ALA A 71 18.06 -10.52 -6.36
C ALA A 71 19.55 -10.79 -6.06
N ALA A 72 20.07 -10.22 -4.96
CA ALA A 72 21.44 -10.49 -4.49
C ALA A 72 21.63 -11.95 -4.08
N ALA A 73 20.71 -12.53 -3.34
CA ALA A 73 20.76 -13.94 -2.90
C ALA A 73 20.72 -14.92 -4.08
N ASN A 74 20.13 -14.50 -5.20
CA ASN A 74 20.11 -15.27 -6.46
C ASN A 74 21.26 -14.89 -7.41
N GLY A 75 22.28 -14.15 -6.95
CA GLY A 75 23.52 -13.91 -7.69
C GLY A 75 23.52 -12.69 -8.62
N MET A 76 22.47 -11.85 -8.60
CA MET A 76 22.47 -10.61 -9.40
C MET A 76 23.40 -9.57 -8.76
N THR A 77 24.32 -9.01 -9.53
CA THR A 77 25.25 -7.98 -9.06
C THR A 77 24.52 -6.68 -8.71
N GLU A 78 25.10 -5.84 -7.85
CA GLU A 78 24.51 -4.55 -7.49
C GLU A 78 24.27 -3.66 -8.74
N ALA A 79 25.27 -3.59 -9.64
CA ALA A 79 25.12 -2.83 -10.87
C ALA A 79 23.95 -3.33 -11.76
N ALA A 80 23.74 -4.66 -11.84
CA ALA A 80 22.63 -5.24 -12.58
C ALA A 80 21.28 -4.95 -11.91
N ARG A 81 21.23 -4.96 -10.57
CA ARG A 81 20.02 -4.61 -9.81
C ARG A 81 19.64 -3.14 -10.03
N THR A 82 20.60 -2.23 -9.92
CA THR A 82 20.36 -0.79 -10.16
C THR A 82 19.95 -0.54 -11.61
N ALA A 83 20.59 -1.21 -12.58
CA ALA A 83 20.21 -1.12 -13.99
C ALA A 83 18.77 -1.58 -14.22
N LEU A 84 18.36 -2.71 -13.62
CA LEU A 84 16.98 -3.21 -13.76
C LEU A 84 15.94 -2.23 -13.24
N ILE A 85 16.20 -1.55 -12.10
CA ILE A 85 15.30 -0.49 -11.60
C ILE A 85 15.17 0.62 -12.65
N ARG A 86 16.30 1.13 -13.16
CA ARG A 86 16.31 2.25 -14.11
C ARG A 86 15.67 1.92 -15.44
N ASP A 87 15.95 0.73 -15.96
CA ASP A 87 15.38 0.27 -17.24
C ASP A 87 13.85 0.13 -17.10
N LEU A 88 13.38 -0.49 -16.03
CA LEU A 88 11.94 -0.61 -15.75
C LEU A 88 11.29 0.75 -15.56
N ASP A 89 11.92 1.66 -14.83
CA ASP A 89 11.39 3.00 -14.59
C ASP A 89 11.29 3.80 -15.91
N ASN A 90 12.26 3.69 -16.79
CA ASN A 90 12.23 4.31 -18.13
C ASN A 90 11.08 3.76 -18.99
N GLU A 91 10.84 2.45 -19.00
CA GLU A 91 9.70 1.86 -19.69
C GLU A 91 8.37 2.35 -19.12
N ILE A 92 8.27 2.45 -17.79
CA ILE A 92 7.09 2.99 -17.11
C ILE A 92 6.90 4.47 -17.46
N ALA A 93 7.94 5.27 -17.44
CA ALA A 93 7.89 6.68 -17.83
C ALA A 93 7.42 6.86 -19.28
N GLY A 94 7.79 5.95 -20.17
CA GLY A 94 7.32 5.94 -21.58
C GLY A 94 5.79 5.76 -21.71
N VAL A 95 5.14 5.11 -20.74
CA VAL A 95 3.67 4.92 -20.73
C VAL A 95 2.97 5.96 -19.86
N ALA A 96 3.51 6.23 -18.67
CA ALA A 96 2.89 7.12 -17.68
C ALA A 96 3.18 8.62 -17.92
N GLY A 97 4.16 8.94 -18.77
CA GLY A 97 4.68 10.30 -18.97
C GLY A 97 5.64 10.76 -17.86
N ILE A 98 5.80 9.96 -16.80
CA ILE A 98 6.69 10.23 -15.67
C ILE A 98 7.17 8.92 -15.06
N GLY A 99 8.44 8.88 -14.62
CA GLY A 99 9.02 7.80 -13.81
C GLY A 99 8.84 8.03 -12.30
N PHE A 100 9.28 7.06 -11.52
CA PHE A 100 9.27 7.18 -10.06
C PHE A 100 10.25 8.25 -9.58
N HIS A 101 9.80 9.05 -8.65
CA HIS A 101 10.62 10.08 -8.00
C HIS A 101 10.25 10.17 -6.52
N ILE A 102 11.15 10.76 -5.74
CA ILE A 102 10.87 11.13 -4.34
C ILE A 102 9.80 12.22 -4.38
N THR A 103 8.62 11.89 -3.83
CA THR A 103 7.47 12.81 -3.88
C THR A 103 7.53 13.84 -2.74
N PRO A 104 6.90 15.02 -2.91
CA PRO A 104 6.95 16.07 -1.90
C PRO A 104 6.46 15.61 -0.52
N PHE A 105 7.15 16.09 0.51
CA PHE A 105 6.72 15.93 1.91
C PHE A 105 7.09 17.19 2.67
N ASP A 106 6.19 18.16 2.72
CA ASP A 106 6.45 19.47 3.27
C ASP A 106 5.35 19.89 4.26
N ARG A 107 5.69 20.86 5.15
CA ARG A 107 4.69 21.51 5.98
C ARG A 107 3.73 22.33 5.11
N ALA A 108 2.45 22.05 5.23
CA ALA A 108 1.39 22.79 4.54
C ALA A 108 0.94 23.96 5.42
N ASP A 109 1.54 25.15 5.24
CA ASP A 109 1.36 26.28 6.13
C ASP A 109 -0.10 26.74 6.20
N ALA A 110 -0.74 26.99 5.05
CA ALA A 110 -2.14 27.40 5.02
C ALA A 110 -3.10 26.39 5.63
N LEU A 111 -2.82 25.08 5.48
CA LEU A 111 -3.59 24.01 6.13
C LEU A 111 -3.34 23.98 7.63
N SER A 112 -2.09 24.16 8.06
CA SER A 112 -1.70 24.23 9.47
C SER A 112 -2.38 25.38 10.18
N ASP A 113 -2.37 26.57 9.56
CA ASP A 113 -3.01 27.79 10.09
C ASP A 113 -4.53 27.63 10.16
N ALA A 114 -5.15 27.08 9.11
CA ALA A 114 -6.60 26.83 9.09
C ALA A 114 -7.04 25.87 10.20
N LEU A 115 -6.15 24.95 10.62
CA LEU A 115 -6.38 23.99 11.71
C LEU A 115 -5.87 24.51 13.06
N GLY A 116 -5.30 25.69 13.16
CA GLY A 116 -4.86 26.30 14.41
C GLY A 116 -3.63 25.62 15.04
N PHE A 117 -2.71 25.11 14.23
CA PHE A 117 -1.40 24.66 14.71
C PHE A 117 -0.46 25.85 14.94
N SER A 118 0.48 25.68 15.87
CA SER A 118 1.52 26.68 16.14
C SER A 118 2.66 26.58 15.11
N GLU A 119 3.60 27.55 15.14
CA GLU A 119 4.79 27.55 14.28
C GLU A 119 5.70 26.31 14.51
N ASP A 120 5.76 25.80 15.74
CA ASP A 120 6.57 24.62 16.09
C ASP A 120 5.91 23.29 15.66
N GLY A 121 4.57 23.28 15.56
CA GLY A 121 3.75 22.18 15.11
C GLY A 121 3.35 22.30 13.64
N GLY A 122 2.30 21.57 13.27
CA GLY A 122 1.69 21.72 11.95
C GLY A 122 1.35 20.41 11.27
N VAL A 123 0.84 20.55 10.04
CA VAL A 123 0.46 19.43 9.17
C VAL A 123 1.49 19.30 8.04
N TRP A 124 2.16 18.17 7.99
CA TRP A 124 3.01 17.75 6.88
C TRP A 124 2.20 16.91 5.90
N VAL A 125 2.29 17.24 4.62
CA VAL A 125 1.57 16.54 3.56
C VAL A 125 2.55 15.73 2.72
N LYS A 126 2.38 14.41 2.67
CA LYS A 126 3.03 13.54 1.69
C LYS A 126 2.16 13.50 0.44
N ASP A 127 2.63 14.08 -0.65
CA ASP A 127 1.87 14.18 -1.91
C ASP A 127 2.22 13.06 -2.88
N GLU A 128 1.40 12.03 -2.93
CA GLU A 128 1.50 10.93 -3.89
C GLU A 128 0.69 11.16 -5.19
N THR A 129 0.07 12.33 -5.35
CA THR A 129 -0.72 12.63 -6.57
C THR A 129 0.16 12.84 -7.79
N SER A 130 1.40 13.30 -7.60
CA SER A 130 2.40 13.47 -8.64
C SER A 130 3.12 12.18 -9.05
N ASN A 131 2.89 11.07 -8.37
CA ASN A 131 3.56 9.80 -8.63
C ASN A 131 3.04 9.11 -9.92
N VAL A 132 3.76 8.09 -10.39
CA VAL A 132 3.36 7.22 -11.52
C VAL A 132 1.90 6.80 -11.40
N ALA A 133 1.16 6.92 -12.48
CA ALA A 133 -0.28 6.68 -12.54
C ALA A 133 -1.11 7.51 -11.53
N GLY A 134 -0.59 8.63 -11.04
CA GLY A 134 -1.30 9.59 -10.18
C GLY A 134 -1.63 9.07 -8.79
N SER A 135 -0.91 8.08 -8.24
CA SER A 135 -1.15 7.58 -6.89
C SER A 135 -0.03 6.73 -6.34
N HIS A 136 -0.01 6.52 -5.03
CA HIS A 136 0.92 5.62 -4.34
C HIS A 136 0.88 4.16 -4.83
N LYS A 137 -0.19 3.75 -5.51
CA LYS A 137 -0.44 2.35 -5.88
C LYS A 137 0.64 1.77 -6.79
N ALA A 138 1.25 2.59 -7.65
CA ALA A 138 2.33 2.17 -8.54
C ALA A 138 3.57 1.69 -7.76
N ARG A 139 3.88 2.31 -6.61
CA ARG A 139 5.02 1.89 -5.78
C ARG A 139 4.92 0.44 -5.32
N HIS A 140 3.72 0.05 -4.88
CA HIS A 140 3.45 -1.32 -4.44
C HIS A 140 3.64 -2.36 -5.57
N LEU A 141 3.26 -2.00 -6.79
CA LEU A 141 3.33 -2.89 -7.94
C LEU A 141 4.72 -2.95 -8.57
N MET A 142 5.54 -1.90 -8.38
CA MET A 142 6.91 -1.85 -8.89
C MET A 142 7.75 -3.01 -8.39
N THR A 143 7.72 -3.32 -7.10
CA THR A 143 8.52 -4.40 -6.52
C THR A 143 8.04 -5.79 -6.93
N ILE A 144 6.76 -5.96 -7.25
CA ILE A 144 6.26 -7.20 -7.86
C ILE A 144 6.87 -7.37 -9.26
N LEU A 145 6.86 -6.32 -10.09
CA LEU A 145 7.50 -6.39 -11.42
C LEU A 145 9.00 -6.61 -11.34
N LEU A 146 9.69 -5.91 -10.44
CA LEU A 146 11.12 -6.12 -10.22
C LEU A 146 11.42 -7.58 -9.88
N GLN A 147 10.62 -8.20 -9.03
CA GLN A 147 10.77 -9.62 -8.69
C GLN A 147 10.54 -10.52 -9.91
N LEU A 148 9.47 -10.29 -10.69
CA LEU A 148 9.15 -11.06 -11.88
C LEU A 148 10.23 -10.93 -12.97
N LEU A 149 10.71 -9.72 -13.24
CA LEU A 149 11.77 -9.48 -14.22
C LEU A 149 13.12 -10.05 -13.76
N THR A 150 13.37 -10.08 -12.45
CA THR A 150 14.55 -10.73 -11.88
C THR A 150 14.55 -12.23 -12.15
N VAL A 151 13.43 -12.93 -11.90
CA VAL A 151 13.36 -14.38 -12.16
C VAL A 151 13.50 -14.69 -13.65
N GLU A 152 13.02 -13.83 -14.55
CA GLU A 152 13.24 -13.96 -15.99
C GLU A 152 14.72 -13.76 -16.36
N SER A 153 15.34 -12.68 -15.89
CA SER A 153 16.72 -12.34 -16.23
C SER A 153 17.73 -13.38 -15.74
N LEU A 154 17.41 -14.06 -14.65
CA LEU A 154 18.22 -15.14 -14.08
C LEU A 154 17.91 -16.52 -14.67
N GLY A 155 16.89 -16.63 -15.55
CA GLY A 155 16.50 -17.90 -16.15
C GLY A 155 15.87 -18.89 -15.15
N ILE A 156 15.33 -18.42 -14.03
CA ILE A 156 14.66 -19.23 -13.00
C ILE A 156 13.13 -19.11 -13.04
N ALA A 157 12.60 -18.40 -14.03
CA ALA A 157 11.17 -18.33 -14.29
C ALA A 157 10.62 -19.70 -14.76
N PRO A 158 9.40 -20.11 -14.38
CA PRO A 158 8.78 -21.35 -14.86
C PRO A 158 8.24 -21.26 -16.30
N TRP A 159 8.37 -20.12 -16.96
CA TRP A 159 8.04 -19.90 -18.37
C TRP A 159 9.32 -19.66 -19.18
N ASN A 160 9.30 -20.02 -20.47
CA ASN A 160 10.52 -20.03 -21.29
C ASN A 160 10.82 -18.70 -22.01
N ASN A 161 9.78 -17.93 -22.29
CA ASN A 161 9.90 -16.67 -23.02
C ASN A 161 8.71 -15.75 -22.73
N THR A 162 8.74 -14.52 -23.24
CA THR A 162 7.71 -13.50 -22.97
C THR A 162 6.30 -13.87 -23.49
N ALA A 163 6.20 -14.75 -24.50
CA ALA A 163 4.90 -15.20 -25.02
C ALA A 163 4.24 -16.22 -24.08
N ASP A 164 5.04 -16.90 -23.26
CA ASP A 164 4.57 -17.89 -22.28
C ASP A 164 4.30 -17.28 -20.89
N ARG A 165 4.46 -15.97 -20.73
CA ARG A 165 4.22 -15.28 -19.46
C ARG A 165 2.79 -15.53 -18.97
N PRO A 166 2.61 -16.00 -17.71
CA PRO A 166 1.28 -16.10 -17.10
C PRO A 166 0.62 -14.71 -17.04
N THR A 167 -0.69 -14.65 -17.22
CA THR A 167 -1.44 -13.38 -17.11
C THR A 167 -1.35 -12.80 -15.70
N LEU A 168 -1.03 -11.51 -15.59
CA LEU A 168 -1.16 -10.78 -14.33
C LEU A 168 -2.64 -10.60 -13.99
N ALA A 169 -2.98 -10.62 -12.70
CA ALA A 169 -4.36 -10.49 -12.22
C ALA A 169 -4.47 -9.45 -11.09
N ILE A 170 -5.53 -8.63 -11.14
CA ILE A 170 -5.88 -7.69 -10.07
C ILE A 170 -7.39 -7.53 -9.96
N ALA A 171 -7.92 -7.45 -8.73
CA ALA A 171 -9.30 -7.04 -8.45
C ALA A 171 -9.28 -5.57 -7.98
N SER A 172 -9.71 -4.67 -8.84
CA SER A 172 -9.83 -3.23 -8.51
C SER A 172 -10.51 -2.48 -9.65
N CYS A 173 -11.26 -1.43 -9.33
CA CYS A 173 -11.86 -0.50 -10.29
C CYS A 173 -11.40 0.95 -10.11
N GLY A 174 -10.28 1.17 -9.41
CA GLY A 174 -9.75 2.50 -9.10
C GLY A 174 -8.27 2.66 -9.39
N ASN A 175 -7.58 3.43 -8.55
CA ASN A 175 -6.17 3.75 -8.71
C ASN A 175 -5.24 2.53 -8.76
N ALA A 176 -5.58 1.42 -8.07
CA ALA A 176 -4.77 0.21 -8.12
C ALA A 176 -4.85 -0.48 -9.51
N ALA A 177 -6.05 -0.57 -10.08
CA ALA A 177 -6.22 -1.09 -11.44
C ALA A 177 -5.49 -0.25 -12.47
N TYR A 178 -5.58 1.09 -12.35
CA TYR A 178 -4.93 2.01 -13.28
C TYR A 178 -3.40 1.91 -13.20
N ALA A 179 -2.86 1.85 -11.98
CA ALA A 179 -1.42 1.62 -11.78
C ALA A 179 -0.98 0.27 -12.34
N ALA A 180 -1.74 -0.81 -12.07
CA ALA A 180 -1.44 -2.14 -12.60
C ALA A 180 -1.42 -2.16 -14.14
N ALA A 181 -2.42 -1.54 -14.77
CA ALA A 181 -2.49 -1.48 -16.23
C ALA A 181 -1.34 -0.65 -16.83
N THR A 182 -0.95 0.46 -16.21
CA THR A 182 0.18 1.30 -16.62
C THR A 182 1.49 0.49 -16.58
N LEU A 183 1.77 -0.15 -15.46
CA LEU A 183 3.01 -0.92 -15.27
C LEU A 183 3.05 -2.16 -16.15
N ALA A 184 1.94 -2.89 -16.27
CA ALA A 184 1.85 -4.06 -17.15
C ALA A 184 2.03 -3.69 -18.63
N ALA A 185 1.45 -2.56 -19.06
CA ALA A 185 1.61 -2.04 -20.42
C ALA A 185 3.07 -1.66 -20.74
N ALA A 186 3.80 -1.07 -19.77
CA ALA A 186 5.20 -0.70 -19.91
C ALA A 186 6.08 -1.92 -20.29
N VAL A 187 5.87 -3.05 -19.62
CA VAL A 187 6.63 -4.28 -19.87
C VAL A 187 5.93 -5.26 -20.84
N LYS A 188 4.83 -4.84 -21.45
CA LYS A 188 4.01 -5.63 -22.39
C LYS A 188 3.59 -6.98 -21.80
N TRP A 189 3.22 -6.97 -20.50
CA TRP A 189 2.75 -8.18 -19.81
C TRP A 189 1.23 -8.25 -19.85
N PRO A 190 0.60 -9.38 -20.23
CA PRO A 190 -0.85 -9.51 -20.22
C PRO A 190 -1.43 -9.26 -18.83
N LEU A 191 -2.46 -8.42 -18.72
CA LEU A 191 -3.14 -8.09 -17.46
C LEU A 191 -4.64 -8.31 -17.58
N ARG A 192 -5.21 -9.00 -16.59
CA ARG A 192 -6.64 -9.15 -16.37
C ARG A 192 -7.08 -8.38 -15.14
N VAL A 193 -8.09 -7.54 -15.30
CA VAL A 193 -8.65 -6.68 -14.24
C VAL A 193 -10.08 -7.11 -13.96
N PHE A 194 -10.33 -7.50 -12.72
CA PHE A 194 -11.64 -7.88 -12.23
C PHE A 194 -12.33 -6.66 -11.62
N VAL A 195 -13.52 -6.29 -12.18
CA VAL A 195 -14.22 -5.07 -11.81
C VAL A 195 -15.69 -5.36 -11.48
N PRO A 196 -16.32 -4.58 -10.58
CA PRO A 196 -17.76 -4.68 -10.35
C PRO A 196 -18.55 -4.18 -11.58
N PRO A 197 -19.80 -4.63 -11.79
CA PRO A 197 -20.62 -4.22 -12.93
C PRO A 197 -20.91 -2.71 -13.01
N HIS A 198 -20.80 -2.02 -11.89
CA HIS A 198 -21.03 -0.57 -11.77
C HIS A 198 -19.73 0.26 -11.76
N ALA A 199 -18.60 -0.33 -12.20
CA ALA A 199 -17.33 0.39 -12.30
C ALA A 199 -17.44 1.61 -13.23
N ASP A 200 -16.75 2.70 -12.85
CA ASP A 200 -16.79 3.96 -13.61
C ASP A 200 -16.36 3.74 -15.08
N PRO A 201 -17.20 4.11 -16.06
CA PRO A 201 -16.88 3.98 -17.48
C PRO A 201 -15.59 4.70 -17.90
N VAL A 202 -15.21 5.79 -17.23
CA VAL A 202 -13.97 6.53 -17.50
C VAL A 202 -12.76 5.66 -17.13
N VAL A 203 -12.81 5.02 -15.97
CA VAL A 203 -11.76 4.08 -15.53
C VAL A 203 -11.68 2.90 -16.48
N ILE A 204 -12.81 2.28 -16.84
CA ILE A 204 -12.87 1.15 -17.78
C ILE A 204 -12.26 1.53 -19.14
N THR A 205 -12.56 2.72 -19.64
CA THR A 205 -12.01 3.21 -20.91
C THR A 205 -10.50 3.36 -20.83
N GLY A 206 -9.97 3.97 -19.74
CA GLY A 206 -8.53 4.11 -19.54
C GLY A 206 -7.81 2.76 -19.42
N LEU A 207 -8.40 1.79 -18.72
CA LEU A 207 -7.84 0.43 -18.61
C LEU A 207 -7.76 -0.26 -19.97
N ARG A 208 -8.80 -0.13 -20.83
CA ARG A 208 -8.78 -0.68 -22.19
C ARG A 208 -7.74 -0.01 -23.10
N GLN A 209 -7.53 1.31 -22.96
CA GLN A 209 -6.46 2.01 -23.68
C GLN A 209 -5.06 1.48 -23.29
N LEU A 210 -4.90 1.06 -22.03
CA LEU A 210 -3.69 0.40 -21.53
C LEU A 210 -3.67 -1.11 -21.82
N ARG A 211 -4.58 -1.62 -22.67
CA ARG A 211 -4.68 -3.01 -23.13
C ARG A 211 -4.97 -4.04 -22.05
N ALA A 212 -5.55 -3.64 -20.93
CA ALA A 212 -6.01 -4.58 -19.91
C ALA A 212 -7.26 -5.34 -20.38
N GLU A 213 -7.32 -6.64 -20.10
CA GLU A 213 -8.53 -7.46 -20.23
C GLU A 213 -9.44 -7.16 -19.04
N ILE A 214 -10.68 -6.75 -19.30
CA ILE A 214 -11.66 -6.40 -18.26
C ILE A 214 -12.63 -7.56 -18.07
N VAL A 215 -12.77 -8.02 -16.83
CA VAL A 215 -13.73 -9.05 -16.43
C VAL A 215 -14.71 -8.45 -15.42
N GLU A 216 -15.95 -8.28 -15.83
CA GLU A 216 -17.03 -7.87 -14.92
C GLU A 216 -17.44 -9.01 -14.00
N CYS A 217 -17.62 -8.69 -12.73
CA CYS A 217 -17.82 -9.66 -11.65
C CYS A 217 -19.19 -9.46 -10.97
N PRO A 218 -20.30 -9.80 -11.62
CA PRO A 218 -21.59 -9.82 -10.92
C PRO A 218 -21.56 -10.93 -9.83
N ARG A 219 -22.27 -10.68 -8.71
CA ARG A 219 -22.41 -11.69 -7.66
C ARG A 219 -23.19 -12.90 -8.19
N ARG A 220 -22.68 -14.10 -7.92
CA ARG A 220 -23.32 -15.39 -8.26
C ARG A 220 -24.24 -15.82 -7.11
N ALA A 221 -25.33 -16.57 -7.41
CA ALA A 221 -26.36 -16.95 -6.45
C ALA A 221 -25.86 -17.76 -5.23
N ALA A 222 -24.83 -18.57 -5.41
CA ALA A 222 -24.25 -19.42 -4.34
C ALA A 222 -22.86 -18.93 -3.89
N GLU A 223 -22.52 -17.66 -4.16
CA GLU A 223 -21.21 -17.14 -3.82
C GLU A 223 -21.10 -16.81 -2.33
N PRO A 224 -19.98 -17.14 -1.66
CA PRO A 224 -19.77 -16.82 -0.26
C PRO A 224 -19.79 -15.29 -0.05
N ALA A 225 -19.85 -14.86 1.23
CA ALA A 225 -19.66 -13.46 1.60
C ALA A 225 -18.32 -12.93 1.10
N GLY A 226 -18.21 -11.63 0.92
CA GLY A 226 -17.00 -10.98 0.41
C GLY A 226 -17.18 -10.39 -1.00
N ASP A 227 -16.14 -9.72 -1.51
CA ASP A 227 -16.18 -9.07 -2.81
C ASP A 227 -16.14 -10.10 -3.97
N PRO A 228 -17.13 -10.09 -4.89
CA PRO A 228 -17.12 -10.95 -6.07
C PRO A 228 -15.87 -10.80 -6.95
N CYS A 229 -15.28 -9.59 -7.03
CA CYS A 229 -14.06 -9.36 -7.80
C CYS A 229 -12.88 -10.11 -7.19
N MET A 230 -12.77 -10.09 -5.86
CA MET A 230 -11.73 -10.85 -5.15
C MET A 230 -11.91 -12.35 -5.30
N HIS A 231 -13.15 -12.85 -5.32
CA HIS A 231 -13.38 -14.28 -5.60
C HIS A 231 -12.90 -14.67 -7.00
N ARG A 232 -13.22 -13.88 -8.05
CA ARG A 232 -12.76 -14.12 -9.43
C ARG A 232 -11.26 -13.99 -9.57
N PHE A 233 -10.66 -13.02 -8.89
CA PHE A 233 -9.23 -12.85 -8.85
C PHE A 233 -8.54 -14.10 -8.27
N ARG A 234 -9.01 -14.59 -7.12
CA ARG A 234 -8.46 -15.80 -6.48
C ARG A 234 -8.65 -17.04 -7.34
N GLU A 235 -9.82 -17.21 -7.99
CA GLU A 235 -10.07 -18.27 -8.98
C GLU A 235 -9.03 -18.21 -10.11
N ALA A 236 -8.71 -17.00 -10.63
CA ALA A 236 -7.71 -16.84 -11.68
C ALA A 236 -6.29 -17.17 -11.19
N VAL A 237 -5.93 -16.78 -9.96
CA VAL A 237 -4.63 -17.11 -9.37
C VAL A 237 -4.48 -18.62 -9.19
N VAL A 238 -5.50 -19.32 -8.71
CA VAL A 238 -5.52 -20.79 -8.63
C VAL A 238 -5.37 -21.43 -10.02
N ALA A 239 -5.93 -20.80 -11.06
CA ALA A 239 -5.78 -21.23 -12.46
C ALA A 239 -4.43 -20.86 -13.10
N GLY A 240 -3.49 -20.26 -12.34
CA GLY A 240 -2.13 -19.97 -12.79
C GLY A 240 -1.85 -18.52 -13.15
N ALA A 241 -2.78 -17.58 -12.92
CA ALA A 241 -2.47 -16.16 -13.04
C ALA A 241 -1.54 -15.70 -11.90
N ILE A 242 -0.71 -14.69 -12.17
CA ILE A 242 0.17 -14.09 -11.18
C ILE A 242 -0.61 -12.99 -10.42
N PRO A 243 -0.66 -13.01 -9.07
CA PRO A 243 -1.28 -11.97 -8.29
C PRO A 243 -0.49 -10.65 -8.41
N PHE A 244 -0.99 -9.71 -9.22
CA PHE A 244 -0.42 -8.38 -9.42
C PHE A 244 -1.29 -7.34 -8.75
N THR A 245 -1.26 -7.36 -7.43
CA THR A 245 -2.24 -6.70 -6.57
C THR A 245 -1.60 -5.95 -5.41
N VAL A 246 -2.37 -5.10 -4.73
CA VAL A 246 -1.91 -4.26 -3.61
C VAL A 246 -2.45 -4.74 -2.26
N GLN A 247 -2.77 -6.01 -2.15
CA GLN A 247 -3.12 -6.70 -0.89
C GLN A 247 -1.95 -7.63 -0.52
N GLY A 248 -1.28 -7.37 0.60
CA GLY A 248 -0.09 -8.10 1.04
C GLY A 248 -0.35 -9.58 1.38
N THR A 249 -1.59 -9.93 1.74
CA THR A 249 -2.00 -11.32 1.96
C THR A 249 -2.10 -12.13 0.66
N GLU A 250 -2.30 -11.47 -0.47
CA GLU A 250 -2.34 -12.09 -1.80
C GLU A 250 -0.97 -12.04 -2.49
N ASN A 251 -0.21 -10.94 -2.28
CA ASN A 251 1.15 -10.81 -2.76
C ASN A 251 1.98 -9.91 -1.85
N VAL A 252 2.81 -10.52 -1.01
CA VAL A 252 3.60 -9.82 0.02
C VAL A 252 4.60 -8.81 -0.56
N TRP A 253 5.05 -8.99 -1.80
CA TRP A 253 5.99 -8.08 -2.46
C TRP A 253 5.41 -6.67 -2.64
N CYS A 254 4.07 -6.52 -2.65
CA CYS A 254 3.46 -5.21 -2.75
C CYS A 254 3.77 -4.32 -1.53
N LEU A 255 3.98 -4.91 -0.36
CA LEU A 255 4.34 -4.16 0.85
C LEU A 255 5.76 -3.57 0.75
N ASP A 256 6.64 -4.23 0.01
CA ASP A 256 8.05 -3.81 -0.13
C ASP A 256 8.18 -2.43 -0.79
N GLY A 257 7.54 -2.23 -1.94
CA GLY A 257 7.58 -0.94 -2.65
C GLY A 257 6.91 0.20 -1.89
N GLY A 258 5.84 -0.10 -1.15
CA GLY A 258 5.13 0.89 -0.33
C GLY A 258 5.98 1.45 0.82
N ARG A 259 7.00 0.73 1.31
CA ARG A 259 7.91 1.20 2.38
C ARG A 259 8.70 2.45 1.98
N THR A 260 8.92 2.65 0.68
CA THR A 260 9.61 3.84 0.17
C THR A 260 8.93 5.13 0.63
N ILE A 261 7.60 5.14 0.79
CA ILE A 261 6.85 6.30 1.30
C ILE A 261 7.30 6.66 2.73
N GLY A 262 7.35 5.67 3.61
CA GLY A 262 7.82 5.87 4.99
C GLY A 262 9.29 6.25 5.06
N TRP A 263 10.14 5.69 4.21
CA TRP A 263 11.56 6.03 4.15
C TRP A 263 11.80 7.46 3.66
N GLU A 264 11.07 7.91 2.63
CA GLU A 264 11.15 9.29 2.14
C GLU A 264 10.76 10.28 3.23
N MET A 265 9.63 10.03 3.91
CA MET A 265 9.15 10.88 5.00
C MET A 265 10.15 10.92 6.16
N ALA A 266 10.64 9.76 6.60
CA ALA A 266 11.60 9.66 7.70
C ALA A 266 12.92 10.36 7.39
N ARG A 267 13.47 10.17 6.18
CA ARG A 267 14.68 10.86 5.73
C ARG A 267 14.48 12.38 5.68
N HIS A 268 13.36 12.85 5.13
CA HIS A 268 13.06 14.27 5.08
C HIS A 268 13.03 14.90 6.47
N LEU A 269 12.40 14.23 7.44
CA LEU A 269 12.36 14.68 8.84
C LEU A 269 13.75 14.75 9.47
N GLU A 270 14.60 13.75 9.23
CA GLU A 270 15.99 13.72 9.75
C GLU A 270 16.83 14.84 9.16
N GLU A 271 16.72 15.11 7.85
CA GLU A 271 17.57 16.05 7.13
C GLU A 271 17.11 17.52 7.27
N ASN A 272 15.82 17.76 7.34
CA ASN A 272 15.25 19.11 7.15
C ASN A 272 14.49 19.65 8.37
N VAL A 273 14.24 18.83 9.37
CA VAL A 273 13.38 19.24 10.49
C VAL A 273 14.14 19.17 11.81
N VAL A 274 14.40 20.36 12.39
CA VAL A 274 15.02 20.45 13.73
C VAL A 274 13.95 20.20 14.81
N GLY A 275 14.26 19.30 15.76
CA GLY A 275 13.41 19.03 16.92
C GLY A 275 12.81 17.62 16.92
N PRO A 276 11.69 17.36 17.65
CA PRO A 276 11.13 16.03 17.79
C PRO A 276 10.70 15.46 16.44
N PRO A 277 10.73 14.12 16.30
CA PRO A 277 10.19 13.45 15.11
C PRO A 277 8.70 13.70 14.97
N LEU A 278 8.10 13.13 13.94
CA LEU A 278 6.67 13.15 13.72
C LEU A 278 5.90 12.54 14.90
N ASP A 279 4.91 13.26 15.43
CA ASP A 279 4.09 12.81 16.56
C ASP A 279 2.98 11.87 16.07
N ARG A 280 2.27 12.24 14.99
CA ARG A 280 1.13 11.48 14.48
C ARG A 280 1.17 11.32 12.97
N LEU A 281 0.67 10.17 12.52
CA LEU A 281 0.45 9.86 11.11
C LEU A 281 -1.00 9.42 10.89
N PHE A 282 -1.75 10.16 10.08
CA PHE A 282 -3.11 9.81 9.70
C PHE A 282 -3.12 9.23 8.29
N VAL A 283 -3.60 7.99 8.16
CA VAL A 283 -3.61 7.26 6.88
C VAL A 283 -4.97 6.64 6.64
N GLN A 284 -5.53 6.87 5.49
CA GLN A 284 -6.73 6.19 5.03
C GLN A 284 -6.49 4.71 4.81
N VAL A 285 -7.43 3.88 5.25
CA VAL A 285 -7.29 2.43 5.23
C VAL A 285 -8.53 1.75 4.62
N GLY A 286 -8.34 1.15 3.45
CA GLY A 286 -9.20 0.10 2.93
C GLY A 286 -8.55 -1.26 3.20
N ALA A 287 -7.87 -1.84 2.20
CA ALA A 287 -7.11 -3.10 2.32
C ALA A 287 -5.92 -3.07 3.31
N GLY A 288 -5.36 -1.89 3.58
CA GLY A 288 -4.35 -1.68 4.62
C GLY A 288 -2.90 -1.58 4.15
N ALA A 289 -2.57 -1.92 2.91
CA ALA A 289 -1.19 -1.96 2.42
C ALA A 289 -0.44 -0.62 2.57
N LEU A 290 -1.11 0.53 2.30
CA LEU A 290 -0.47 1.85 2.46
C LEU A 290 -0.02 2.10 3.90
N ALA A 291 -0.92 1.91 4.86
CA ALA A 291 -0.61 2.13 6.27
C ALA A 291 0.43 1.14 6.80
N ALA A 292 0.30 -0.15 6.44
CA ALA A 292 1.24 -1.19 6.82
C ALA A 292 2.66 -0.90 6.30
N SER A 293 2.77 -0.52 5.03
CA SER A 293 4.07 -0.24 4.40
C SER A 293 4.71 1.06 4.90
N ALA A 294 3.94 2.15 4.98
CA ALA A 294 4.47 3.44 5.44
C ALA A 294 5.01 3.36 6.87
N ILE A 295 4.26 2.71 7.78
CA ILE A 295 4.71 2.57 9.16
C ILE A 295 5.92 1.62 9.30
N ASP A 296 5.99 0.58 8.46
CA ASP A 296 7.16 -0.31 8.44
C ASP A 296 8.41 0.44 7.95
N GLY A 297 8.26 1.34 6.99
CA GLY A 297 9.31 2.25 6.55
C GLY A 297 9.82 3.15 7.68
N PHE A 298 8.94 3.76 8.46
CA PHE A 298 9.31 4.54 9.65
C PHE A 298 10.04 3.71 10.71
N ARG A 299 9.57 2.50 11.00
CA ARG A 299 10.25 1.61 11.97
C ARG A 299 11.70 1.33 11.61
N MET A 300 12.00 1.13 10.33
CA MET A 300 13.36 0.89 9.86
C MET A 300 14.27 2.11 10.07
N SER A 301 13.73 3.32 10.04
CA SER A 301 14.45 4.56 10.33
C SER A 301 14.52 4.92 11.82
N GLY A 302 13.85 4.13 12.69
CA GLY A 302 13.80 4.40 14.12
C GLY A 302 12.76 5.42 14.56
N VAL A 303 11.92 5.90 13.64
CA VAL A 303 10.78 6.81 13.93
C VAL A 303 9.52 5.99 14.15
N THR A 304 8.76 6.29 15.19
CA THR A 304 7.51 5.57 15.51
C THR A 304 6.39 6.58 15.85
N PRO A 305 5.74 7.17 14.83
CA PRO A 305 4.62 8.07 15.08
C PRO A 305 3.39 7.30 15.57
N GLN A 306 2.48 8.00 16.24
CA GLN A 306 1.16 7.46 16.55
C GLN A 306 0.37 7.26 15.25
N LEU A 307 0.18 6.01 14.83
CA LEU A 307 -0.61 5.70 13.64
C LEU A 307 -2.10 5.81 13.91
N HIS A 308 -2.79 6.66 13.15
CA HIS A 308 -4.24 6.74 13.12
C HIS A 308 -4.75 6.22 11.77
N ALA A 309 -5.39 5.04 11.81
CA ALA A 309 -5.97 4.39 10.62
C ALA A 309 -7.40 4.91 10.41
N VAL A 310 -7.63 5.57 9.26
CA VAL A 310 -8.90 6.25 8.98
C VAL A 310 -9.76 5.42 8.06
N GLN A 311 -10.99 5.12 8.49
CA GLN A 311 -12.03 4.44 7.70
C GLN A 311 -13.32 5.26 7.71
N THR A 312 -14.24 4.97 6.79
CA THR A 312 -15.55 5.63 6.73
C THR A 312 -16.61 4.84 7.49
N GLU A 313 -17.67 5.50 7.94
CA GLU A 313 -18.83 4.85 8.56
C GLU A 313 -19.52 3.84 7.62
N SER A 314 -19.35 3.99 6.31
CA SER A 314 -19.88 3.09 5.30
C SER A 314 -19.17 1.73 5.25
N CYS A 315 -17.90 1.66 5.70
CA CYS A 315 -17.12 0.43 5.72
C CYS A 315 -15.92 0.59 6.68
N ALA A 316 -15.95 -0.06 7.85
CA ALA A 316 -14.94 0.09 8.89
C ALA A 316 -14.50 -1.25 9.53
N PRO A 317 -14.08 -2.26 8.74
CA PRO A 317 -13.72 -3.58 9.26
C PRO A 317 -12.53 -3.55 10.23
N LEU A 318 -11.54 -2.66 10.00
CA LEU A 318 -10.40 -2.51 10.90
C LEU A 318 -10.78 -1.96 12.27
N ALA A 319 -11.65 -0.94 12.31
CA ALA A 319 -12.13 -0.38 13.56
C ALA A 319 -12.94 -1.40 14.38
N ARG A 320 -13.77 -2.22 13.70
CA ARG A 320 -14.47 -3.36 14.29
C ARG A 320 -13.48 -4.38 14.87
N ALA A 321 -12.48 -4.77 14.09
CA ALA A 321 -11.47 -5.74 14.50
C ALA A 321 -10.67 -5.24 15.72
N TYR A 322 -10.21 -3.99 15.69
CA TYR A 322 -9.48 -3.37 16.79
C TYR A 322 -10.29 -3.34 18.10
N THR A 323 -11.59 -3.02 18.02
CA THR A 323 -12.49 -3.04 19.18
C THR A 323 -12.63 -4.44 19.76
N LYS A 324 -12.79 -5.47 18.91
CA LYS A 324 -12.87 -6.86 19.36
C LYS A 324 -11.57 -7.36 20.01
N LEU A 325 -10.42 -7.01 19.44
CA LEU A 325 -9.12 -7.42 19.98
C LEU A 325 -8.88 -6.93 21.40
N ARG A 326 -9.44 -5.77 21.79
CA ARG A 326 -9.33 -5.27 23.18
C ARG A 326 -9.89 -6.24 24.21
N ALA A 327 -10.93 -7.02 23.85
CA ALA A 327 -11.51 -8.04 24.69
C ALA A 327 -10.79 -9.40 24.62
N LEU A 328 -9.97 -9.62 23.59
CA LEU A 328 -9.29 -10.88 23.24
C LEU A 328 -7.77 -10.86 23.52
N GLY A 329 -7.32 -10.03 24.45
CA GLY A 329 -5.90 -9.93 24.82
C GLY A 329 -5.13 -8.79 24.10
N GLY A 330 -5.83 -7.93 23.37
CA GLY A 330 -5.28 -6.75 22.73
C GLY A 330 -4.65 -7.01 21.34
N PRO A 331 -4.07 -5.97 20.73
CA PRO A 331 -3.58 -6.01 19.33
C PRO A 331 -2.53 -7.08 19.03
N ASN A 332 -1.77 -7.51 20.03
CA ASN A 332 -0.77 -8.57 19.85
C ASN A 332 -1.38 -9.97 19.65
N SER A 333 -2.66 -10.17 19.99
CA SER A 333 -3.38 -11.41 19.78
C SER A 333 -4.02 -11.52 18.39
N ALA A 334 -3.87 -10.50 17.52
CA ALA A 334 -4.53 -10.41 16.22
C ALA A 334 -4.35 -11.67 15.34
N ALA A 335 -3.15 -12.21 15.29
CA ALA A 335 -2.86 -13.41 14.51
C ALA A 335 -3.60 -14.67 15.00
N ALA A 336 -3.81 -14.80 16.31
CA ALA A 336 -4.51 -15.94 16.92
C ALA A 336 -6.04 -15.84 16.80
N HIS A 337 -6.57 -14.64 16.61
CA HIS A 337 -8.01 -14.37 16.59
C HIS A 337 -8.48 -13.77 15.26
N TRP A 338 -7.80 -14.13 14.14
CA TRP A 338 -8.11 -13.54 12.84
C TRP A 338 -9.59 -13.67 12.48
N SER A 339 -10.11 -14.88 12.36
CA SER A 339 -11.49 -15.13 11.96
C SER A 339 -12.56 -14.60 12.93
N GLU A 340 -12.18 -14.35 14.18
CA GLU A 340 -13.07 -13.76 15.19
C GLU A 340 -13.14 -12.23 15.07
N CYS A 341 -12.13 -11.60 14.46
CA CYS A 341 -11.99 -10.15 14.40
C CYS A 341 -12.16 -9.56 13.01
N MET A 342 -11.66 -10.25 11.97
CA MET A 342 -11.66 -9.77 10.59
C MET A 342 -12.44 -10.73 9.69
N TRP A 343 -13.51 -10.24 9.12
CA TRP A 343 -14.35 -10.92 8.14
C TRP A 343 -15.03 -9.86 7.25
N PRO A 344 -15.57 -10.24 6.06
CA PRO A 344 -16.21 -9.30 5.15
C PRO A 344 -17.26 -8.41 5.83
N TRP A 345 -17.21 -7.11 5.53
CA TRP A 345 -18.22 -6.16 5.99
C TRP A 345 -19.56 -6.48 5.34
N GLU A 346 -20.60 -6.63 6.15
CA GLU A 346 -21.87 -7.22 5.73
C GLU A 346 -22.59 -6.39 4.67
N HIS A 347 -22.52 -5.07 4.79
CA HIS A 347 -23.18 -4.12 3.88
C HIS A 347 -22.26 -2.95 3.62
N VAL A 348 -21.41 -3.05 2.60
CA VAL A 348 -20.59 -1.93 2.16
C VAL A 348 -21.50 -0.85 1.60
N GLY A 349 -21.49 0.32 2.25
CA GLY A 349 -22.25 1.49 1.83
C GLY A 349 -21.58 2.23 0.67
N SER A 350 -21.95 3.48 0.48
CA SER A 350 -21.31 4.39 -0.47
C SER A 350 -20.56 5.50 0.26
N SER A 351 -19.47 5.97 -0.32
CA SER A 351 -18.73 7.14 0.14
C SER A 351 -18.05 7.81 -1.04
N ALA A 352 -17.80 9.11 -0.95
CA ALA A 352 -16.92 9.81 -1.89
C ALA A 352 -15.47 9.29 -1.80
N ALA A 353 -15.08 8.72 -0.67
CA ALA A 353 -13.81 8.00 -0.50
C ALA A 353 -13.95 6.52 -0.86
N ASP A 354 -14.43 6.24 -2.07
CA ASP A 354 -14.76 4.90 -2.57
C ASP A 354 -13.57 3.92 -2.60
N GLY A 355 -12.35 4.43 -2.80
CA GLY A 355 -11.13 3.62 -2.86
C GLY A 355 -10.66 3.04 -1.52
N ILE A 356 -11.39 3.26 -0.41
CA ILE A 356 -11.15 2.62 0.89
C ILE A 356 -12.35 1.84 1.41
N LEU A 357 -13.30 1.50 0.54
CA LEU A 357 -14.47 0.68 0.88
C LEU A 357 -14.20 -0.83 0.70
N ASP A 358 -12.99 -1.27 0.99
CA ASP A 358 -12.67 -2.71 1.03
C ASP A 358 -13.44 -3.37 2.18
N ASP A 359 -14.16 -4.44 1.89
CA ASP A 359 -14.98 -5.19 2.85
C ASP A 359 -14.16 -5.87 3.95
N GLU A 360 -12.88 -6.14 3.67
CA GLU A 360 -11.88 -6.59 4.64
C GLU A 360 -10.62 -5.72 4.58
N THR A 361 -10.01 -5.48 5.73
CA THR A 361 -8.65 -4.90 5.76
C THR A 361 -7.64 -6.04 5.73
N TYR A 362 -7.20 -6.43 4.54
CA TYR A 362 -6.33 -7.60 4.32
C TYR A 362 -5.02 -7.52 5.11
N ASP A 363 -4.39 -6.34 5.13
CA ASP A 363 -3.12 -6.11 5.83
C ASP A 363 -3.31 -5.57 7.27
N TRP A 364 -4.36 -5.99 7.96
CA TRP A 364 -4.75 -5.45 9.25
C TRP A 364 -3.78 -5.76 10.41
N ILE A 365 -3.11 -6.92 10.40
CA ILE A 365 -2.21 -7.32 11.49
C ILE A 365 -1.06 -6.32 11.70
N PRO A 366 -0.25 -5.95 10.67
CA PRO A 366 0.78 -4.94 10.85
C PRO A 366 0.22 -3.57 11.24
N VAL A 367 -0.98 -3.21 10.75
CA VAL A 367 -1.61 -1.92 11.09
C VAL A 367 -2.03 -1.87 12.56
N VAL A 368 -2.73 -2.91 13.07
CA VAL A 368 -3.14 -2.91 14.49
C VAL A 368 -1.94 -2.98 15.45
N ARG A 369 -0.88 -3.69 15.09
CA ARG A 369 0.37 -3.70 15.85
C ARG A 369 1.00 -2.32 15.90
N ALA A 370 1.08 -1.63 14.77
CA ALA A 370 1.64 -0.29 14.70
C ALA A 370 0.83 0.73 15.51
N MET A 371 -0.50 0.68 15.43
CA MET A 371 -1.36 1.52 16.27
C MET A 371 -1.10 1.29 17.75
N ASN A 372 -0.92 0.04 18.17
CA ASN A 372 -0.64 -0.29 19.58
C ASN A 372 0.74 0.19 20.03
N GLU A 373 1.77 -0.03 19.22
CA GLU A 373 3.16 0.37 19.54
C GLU A 373 3.32 1.88 19.67
N GLY A 374 2.71 2.64 18.75
CA GLY A 374 2.73 4.11 18.76
C GLY A 374 1.66 4.75 19.62
N SER A 375 0.80 3.99 20.33
CA SER A 375 -0.35 4.50 21.08
C SER A 375 -1.38 5.24 20.22
N GLY A 376 -1.49 4.89 18.94
CA GLY A 376 -2.51 5.38 18.02
C GLY A 376 -3.81 4.56 18.07
N GLY A 377 -4.60 4.61 17.00
CA GLY A 377 -5.85 3.87 16.91
C GLY A 377 -6.67 4.15 15.66
N PRO A 378 -7.74 3.37 15.42
CA PRO A 378 -8.62 3.59 14.30
C PRO A 378 -9.51 4.82 14.54
N ILE A 379 -9.81 5.53 13.45
CA ILE A 379 -10.79 6.64 13.44
C ILE A 379 -11.80 6.34 12.34
N VAL A 380 -13.07 6.36 12.69
CA VAL A 380 -14.18 6.23 11.73
C VAL A 380 -14.79 7.61 11.50
N VAL A 381 -14.82 8.04 10.26
CA VAL A 381 -15.30 9.37 9.86
C VAL A 381 -16.62 9.29 9.10
N THR A 382 -17.43 10.33 9.25
CA THR A 382 -18.68 10.50 8.52
C THR A 382 -18.41 10.95 7.08
N GLU A 383 -19.39 10.74 6.20
CA GLU A 383 -19.33 11.23 4.80
C GLU A 383 -19.18 12.76 4.73
N ALA A 384 -19.81 13.49 5.66
CA ALA A 384 -19.66 14.95 5.76
C ALA A 384 -18.19 15.34 6.03
N ARG A 385 -17.53 14.62 6.92
CA ARG A 385 -16.13 14.86 7.29
C ARG A 385 -15.17 14.53 6.12
N VAL A 386 -15.49 13.48 5.33
CA VAL A 386 -14.73 13.13 4.12
C VAL A 386 -14.78 14.28 3.10
N ARG A 387 -15.96 14.87 2.88
CA ARG A 387 -16.12 16.00 1.95
C ARG A 387 -15.44 17.25 2.45
N GLU A 388 -15.63 17.59 3.72
CA GLU A 388 -14.98 18.73 4.37
C GLU A 388 -13.45 18.66 4.24
N ALA A 389 -12.85 17.49 4.44
CA ALA A 389 -11.40 17.31 4.30
C ALA A 389 -10.93 17.55 2.86
N ASN A 390 -11.68 17.11 1.86
CA ASN A 390 -11.33 17.35 0.46
C ASN A 390 -11.49 18.83 0.09
N ASP A 391 -12.55 19.48 0.55
CA ASP A 391 -12.77 20.91 0.33
C ASP A 391 -11.68 21.75 1.01
N LEU A 392 -11.28 21.39 2.24
CA LEU A 392 -10.17 22.05 2.94
C LEU A 392 -8.84 21.86 2.21
N CYS A 393 -8.54 20.63 1.75
CA CYS A 393 -7.36 20.36 0.92
C CYS A 393 -7.30 21.31 -0.28
N ARG A 394 -8.39 21.43 -1.03
CA ARG A 394 -8.47 22.32 -2.22
C ARG A 394 -8.38 23.79 -1.87
N ALA A 395 -8.85 24.20 -0.71
CA ALA A 395 -8.80 25.59 -0.25
C ALA A 395 -7.42 26.01 0.27
N THR A 396 -6.61 25.08 0.75
CA THR A 396 -5.37 25.38 1.47
C THR A 396 -4.11 24.80 0.82
N THR A 397 -4.28 23.98 -0.23
CA THR A 397 -3.15 23.42 -1.00
C THR A 397 -3.47 23.49 -2.50
N GLU A 398 -2.42 23.38 -3.33
CA GLU A 398 -2.58 23.27 -4.80
C GLU A 398 -2.71 21.79 -5.25
N ILE A 399 -2.87 20.85 -4.30
CA ILE A 399 -2.85 19.42 -4.58
C ILE A 399 -4.26 18.95 -5.00
N ASN A 400 -4.37 18.39 -6.20
CA ASN A 400 -5.62 17.83 -6.73
C ASN A 400 -5.84 16.38 -6.25
N ALA A 401 -5.97 16.19 -4.94
CA ALA A 401 -6.25 14.88 -4.37
C ALA A 401 -7.75 14.52 -4.45
N SER A 402 -8.03 13.21 -4.63
CA SER A 402 -9.39 12.68 -4.54
C SER A 402 -9.90 12.66 -3.09
N HIS A 403 -11.20 12.44 -2.90
CA HIS A 403 -11.77 12.22 -1.56
C HIS A 403 -11.11 11.02 -0.85
N THR A 404 -10.85 9.94 -1.59
CA THR A 404 -10.03 8.82 -1.08
C THR A 404 -8.63 9.29 -0.68
N GLY A 405 -8.01 10.13 -1.53
CA GLY A 405 -6.66 10.67 -1.29
C GLY A 405 -6.57 11.52 -0.03
N THR A 406 -7.62 12.24 0.32
CA THR A 406 -7.67 13.14 1.48
C THR A 406 -8.34 12.56 2.73
N ALA A 407 -8.77 11.29 2.70
CA ALA A 407 -9.51 10.71 3.83
C ALA A 407 -8.66 10.61 5.13
N GLY A 408 -7.33 10.56 5.04
CA GLY A 408 -6.45 10.73 6.20
C GLY A 408 -6.63 12.08 6.88
N LEU A 409 -6.80 13.17 6.12
CA LEU A 409 -7.12 14.50 6.65
C LEU A 409 -8.48 14.52 7.33
N ALA A 410 -9.48 13.77 6.86
CA ALA A 410 -10.76 13.65 7.55
C ALA A 410 -10.59 13.08 8.97
N GLY A 411 -9.69 12.11 9.15
CA GLY A 411 -9.33 11.59 10.46
C GLY A 411 -8.61 12.60 11.34
N LEU A 412 -7.74 13.43 10.76
CA LEU A 412 -7.11 14.53 11.48
C LEU A 412 -8.16 15.55 11.95
N LEU A 413 -9.10 15.95 11.09
CA LEU A 413 -10.20 16.84 11.44
C LEU A 413 -11.04 16.28 12.60
N GLU A 414 -11.35 14.99 12.57
CA GLU A 414 -12.12 14.33 13.65
C GLU A 414 -11.37 14.27 14.99
N ALA A 415 -10.04 14.24 14.93
CA ALA A 415 -9.18 14.18 16.12
C ALA A 415 -8.71 15.55 16.60
N ARG A 416 -8.92 16.64 15.84
CA ARG A 416 -8.21 17.92 16.01
C ARG A 416 -8.22 18.48 17.42
N ASP A 417 -9.35 18.45 18.10
CA ASP A 417 -9.51 18.98 19.47
C ASP A 417 -8.69 18.23 20.54
N ARG A 418 -8.13 17.07 20.17
CA ARG A 418 -7.31 16.21 21.06
C ARG A 418 -5.81 16.26 20.71
N ILE A 419 -5.43 17.14 19.80
CA ILE A 419 -4.05 17.28 19.31
C ILE A 419 -3.52 18.63 19.77
N ASP A 420 -2.36 18.63 20.45
CA ASP A 420 -1.71 19.86 20.85
C ASP A 420 -1.30 20.67 19.62
N PRO A 421 -1.51 22.00 19.60
CA PRO A 421 -1.08 22.85 18.49
C PRO A 421 0.42 22.76 18.14
N GLY A 422 1.25 22.36 19.08
CA GLY A 422 2.68 22.16 18.91
C GLY A 422 3.07 20.79 18.34
N GLU A 423 2.12 19.85 18.20
CA GLU A 423 2.41 18.52 17.62
C GLU A 423 2.64 18.61 16.11
N ARG A 424 3.54 17.75 15.62
CA ARG A 424 3.80 17.54 14.20
C ARG A 424 2.99 16.36 13.70
N VAL A 425 2.06 16.63 12.81
CA VAL A 425 1.18 15.60 12.28
C VAL A 425 1.39 15.44 10.78
N ALA A 426 1.30 14.22 10.27
CA ALA A 426 1.36 13.98 8.84
C ALA A 426 0.09 13.34 8.30
N VAL A 427 -0.23 13.70 7.06
CA VAL A 427 -1.25 13.07 6.22
C VAL A 427 -0.63 12.63 4.90
N ILE A 428 -1.17 11.58 4.27
CA ILE A 428 -0.75 11.14 2.94
C ILE A 428 -1.88 11.43 1.95
N PHE A 429 -1.65 12.36 1.02
CA PHE A 429 -2.57 12.56 -0.11
C PHE A 429 -2.27 11.53 -1.18
N SER A 430 -2.97 10.42 -1.13
CA SER A 430 -2.55 9.15 -1.71
C SER A 430 -2.86 8.99 -3.20
N GLY A 431 -3.63 9.89 -3.80
CA GLY A 431 -3.91 9.81 -5.24
C GLY A 431 -4.84 10.89 -5.76
N VAL A 432 -4.78 11.10 -7.08
CA VAL A 432 -5.53 12.13 -7.80
C VAL A 432 -7.03 11.87 -7.87
N SER A 433 -7.80 12.94 -8.06
CA SER A 433 -9.18 12.86 -8.54
C SER A 433 -9.17 12.55 -10.05
N ARG A 434 -9.87 11.48 -10.44
CA ARG A 434 -10.04 11.08 -11.86
C ARG A 434 -11.40 11.47 -12.44
N ALA A 435 -12.19 12.25 -11.70
CA ALA A 435 -13.45 12.77 -12.24
C ALA A 435 -13.17 13.56 -13.52
N VAL A 436 -14.05 13.38 -14.51
CA VAL A 436 -14.03 14.14 -15.77
C VAL A 436 -14.09 15.62 -15.43
N GLN A 437 -13.08 16.38 -15.87
CA GLN A 437 -13.13 17.82 -15.91
C GLN A 437 -14.11 18.27 -16.97
#